data_fc16ec78a3b1b2eb3ffed4af5537b2a3
#
_entry.id   fc16ec78a3b1b2eb3ffed4af5537b2a3
#
_cell.length_a   1.000
_cell.length_b   1.000
_cell.length_c   1.000
_cell.angle_alpha   90.00
_cell.angle_beta   90.00
_cell.angle_gamma   90.00
#
_symmetry.space_group_name_H-M   'P 1'
#
loop_
_entity.id
_entity.type
_entity.pdbx_description
1 polymer ?
#
loop_
_entity_poly.entity_id
_entity_poly.type
_entity_poly.pdbx_seq_one_letter_code
_entity_poly.pdbx_strand_id
1 'polypeptide(L)'
;ASGGVGLRRAARAVQCGDAEIVACIAGDTNHVGSFRNTIASFSQFANDAVYPYGSGGPNGSFAFLTDHYMREFGARREDFAKLCIAQRDNALAFPHALMKRPLTLDAYMDARPIADPLCLFDCVMPCAGAEAYLVMAEDRAKSLNLDYARILSTIERHNAYPDDPIQIRGGWAMDVDGFYDLAGIGPEDIDFLQVYDDYPVICFMQIEDLGFCKKGEAAEFVRTHDLTVAGGDFPINTSGGQLSVGQAGAAGGSLGLVETIRQLTDANLGAVVQGARHGLAS
;
A
#
# COMPACT_ATOMS: atom_id res chain seq x y z
N ALA A 1 2.22 0.50 -7.68
CA ALA A 1 3.14 1.46 -8.31
C ALA A 1 2.48 2.31 -9.39
N SER A 2 1.43 1.80 -10.04
CA SER A 2 0.78 2.51 -11.16
C SER A 2 -0.09 3.70 -10.73
N GLY A 3 -0.70 3.68 -9.54
CA GLY A 3 -1.61 4.74 -9.06
C GLY A 3 -0.92 6.09 -8.91
N GLY A 4 0.18 6.17 -8.19
CA GLY A 4 0.93 7.41 -7.99
C GLY A 4 1.53 7.96 -9.28
N VAL A 5 2.04 7.10 -10.17
CA VAL A 5 2.53 7.52 -11.49
C VAL A 5 1.39 8.08 -12.34
N GLY A 6 0.23 7.42 -12.35
CA GLY A 6 -0.98 7.91 -13.04
C GLY A 6 -1.40 9.29 -12.55
N LEU A 7 -1.45 9.48 -11.23
CA LEU A 7 -1.75 10.77 -10.59
C LEU A 7 -0.79 11.87 -11.06
N ARG A 8 0.52 11.60 -11.01
CA ARG A 8 1.55 12.56 -11.40
C ARG A 8 1.46 12.95 -12.87
N ARG A 9 1.22 11.98 -13.78
CA ARG A 9 1.05 12.25 -15.22
C ARG A 9 -0.23 13.03 -15.48
N ALA A 10 -1.33 12.69 -14.84
CA ALA A 10 -2.59 13.40 -14.95
C ALA A 10 -2.49 14.86 -14.45
N ALA A 11 -1.85 15.07 -13.30
CA ALA A 11 -1.62 16.42 -12.77
C ALA A 11 -0.80 17.28 -13.74
N ARG A 12 0.25 16.72 -14.35
CA ARG A 12 1.04 17.44 -15.36
C ARG A 12 0.25 17.76 -16.61
N ALA A 13 -0.57 16.84 -17.11
CA ALA A 13 -1.42 17.09 -18.27
C ALA A 13 -2.38 18.28 -18.01
N VAL A 14 -2.96 18.34 -16.81
CA VAL A 14 -3.81 19.48 -16.40
C VAL A 14 -2.99 20.77 -16.29
N GLN A 15 -1.82 20.73 -15.67
CA GLN A 15 -0.95 21.90 -15.51
C GLN A 15 -0.44 22.46 -16.85
N CYS A 16 -0.17 21.60 -17.83
CA CYS A 16 0.27 21.99 -19.17
C CYS A 16 -0.87 22.43 -20.09
N GLY A 17 -2.13 22.26 -19.67
CA GLY A 17 -3.32 22.62 -20.46
C GLY A 17 -3.68 21.57 -21.53
N ASP A 18 -3.09 20.37 -21.48
CA ASP A 18 -3.45 19.28 -22.39
C ASP A 18 -4.86 18.74 -22.16
N ALA A 19 -5.35 18.85 -20.91
CA ALA A 19 -6.69 18.47 -20.52
C ALA A 19 -7.19 19.32 -19.35
N GLU A 20 -8.50 19.60 -19.29
CA GLU A 20 -9.13 20.25 -18.12
C GLU A 20 -9.38 19.26 -16.96
N ILE A 21 -9.75 18.03 -17.31
CA ILE A 21 -10.06 16.95 -16.37
C ILE A 21 -9.48 15.65 -16.93
N VAL A 22 -8.77 14.91 -16.09
CA VAL A 22 -8.24 13.58 -16.42
C VAL A 22 -8.89 12.55 -15.52
N ALA A 23 -9.55 11.56 -16.11
CA ALA A 23 -10.03 10.38 -15.38
C ALA A 23 -8.94 9.30 -15.38
N CYS A 24 -8.48 8.92 -14.19
CA CYS A 24 -7.57 7.81 -13.99
C CYS A 24 -8.39 6.59 -13.54
N ILE A 25 -8.32 5.52 -14.32
CA ILE A 25 -9.08 4.29 -14.07
C ILE A 25 -8.11 3.11 -14.14
N ALA A 26 -8.12 2.27 -13.12
CA ALA A 26 -7.40 1.01 -13.09
C ALA A 26 -8.37 -0.11 -12.70
N GLY A 27 -8.40 -1.19 -13.45
CA GLY A 27 -9.28 -2.33 -13.18
C GLY A 27 -8.70 -3.63 -13.69
N ASP A 28 -9.10 -4.72 -13.08
CA ASP A 28 -8.72 -6.07 -13.50
C ASP A 28 -9.81 -7.08 -13.16
N THR A 29 -9.82 -8.18 -13.90
CA THR A 29 -10.79 -9.27 -13.74
C THR A 29 -10.04 -10.58 -13.49
N ASN A 30 -9.63 -10.81 -12.25
CA ASN A 30 -9.03 -12.09 -11.87
C ASN A 30 -10.13 -13.16 -11.67
N HIS A 31 -10.24 -14.08 -12.60
CA HIS A 31 -11.15 -15.20 -12.49
C HIS A 31 -10.57 -16.31 -11.61
N VAL A 32 -11.40 -16.94 -10.80
CA VAL A 32 -11.00 -18.07 -9.93
C VAL A 32 -10.27 -19.17 -10.72
N GLY A 33 -10.67 -19.44 -11.95
CA GLY A 33 -10.03 -20.45 -12.82
C GLY A 33 -8.67 -20.02 -13.37
N SER A 34 -8.34 -18.73 -13.41
CA SER A 34 -7.07 -18.20 -13.94
C SER A 34 -5.99 -18.05 -12.86
N PHE A 35 -6.31 -18.18 -11.59
CA PHE A 35 -5.40 -17.94 -10.47
C PHE A 35 -4.06 -18.69 -10.61
N ARG A 36 -4.10 -19.99 -10.90
CA ARG A 36 -2.88 -20.81 -11.08
C ARG A 36 -2.02 -20.31 -12.24
N ASN A 37 -2.64 -19.94 -13.35
CA ASN A 37 -1.95 -19.42 -14.53
C ASN A 37 -1.37 -18.05 -14.27
N THR A 38 -2.10 -17.17 -13.58
CA THR A 38 -1.63 -15.83 -13.17
C THR A 38 -0.39 -15.95 -12.29
N ILE A 39 -0.44 -16.77 -11.24
CA ILE A 39 0.70 -16.99 -10.35
C ILE A 39 1.88 -17.63 -11.10
N ALA A 40 1.66 -18.62 -11.94
CA ALA A 40 2.72 -19.26 -12.73
C ALA A 40 3.35 -18.29 -13.74
N SER A 41 2.57 -17.38 -14.30
CA SER A 41 3.06 -16.41 -15.30
C SER A 41 3.71 -15.17 -14.67
N PHE A 42 3.40 -14.87 -13.41
CA PHE A 42 3.84 -13.63 -12.76
C PHE A 42 5.37 -13.52 -12.67
N SER A 43 6.08 -14.63 -12.54
CA SER A 43 7.55 -14.65 -12.40
C SER A 43 8.30 -14.86 -13.72
N GLN A 44 7.63 -14.80 -14.87
CA GLN A 44 8.31 -15.02 -16.17
C GLN A 44 9.44 -14.03 -16.43
N PHE A 45 9.35 -12.81 -15.90
CA PHE A 45 10.42 -11.81 -15.98
C PHE A 45 11.68 -12.19 -15.17
N ALA A 46 11.58 -13.15 -14.25
CA ALA A 46 12.67 -13.63 -13.39
C ALA A 46 12.99 -15.12 -13.64
N ASN A 47 12.67 -15.64 -14.81
CA ASN A 47 12.85 -17.06 -15.16
C ASN A 47 14.28 -17.55 -14.92
N ASP A 48 15.28 -16.74 -15.23
CA ASP A 48 16.69 -17.12 -15.09
C ASP A 48 17.19 -17.05 -13.64
N ALA A 49 16.49 -16.31 -12.77
CA ALA A 49 16.92 -16.06 -11.41
C ALA A 49 16.24 -16.96 -10.38
N VAL A 50 14.93 -17.18 -10.50
CA VAL A 50 14.13 -17.87 -9.45
C VAL A 50 13.52 -19.20 -9.91
N TYR A 51 13.16 -19.32 -11.18
CA TYR A 51 12.55 -20.54 -11.72
C TYR A 51 13.44 -21.79 -11.62
N PRO A 52 14.75 -21.72 -11.89
CA PRO A 52 15.64 -22.87 -11.75
C PRO A 52 15.69 -23.46 -10.34
N TYR A 53 15.33 -22.66 -9.33
CA TYR A 53 15.29 -23.08 -7.93
C TYR A 53 13.91 -23.50 -7.45
N GLY A 54 12.96 -23.70 -8.37
CA GLY A 54 11.61 -24.14 -8.06
C GLY A 54 10.69 -23.06 -7.50
N SER A 55 11.12 -21.78 -7.51
CA SER A 55 10.28 -20.65 -7.08
C SER A 55 9.43 -20.17 -8.25
N GLY A 56 8.12 -20.37 -8.16
CA GLY A 56 7.13 -19.80 -9.08
C GLY A 56 6.26 -18.77 -8.37
N GLY A 57 5.96 -17.66 -9.06
CA GLY A 57 5.15 -16.58 -8.50
C GLY A 57 5.92 -15.68 -7.52
N PRO A 58 5.26 -14.64 -6.97
CA PRO A 58 5.91 -13.63 -6.14
C PRO A 58 6.24 -14.12 -4.73
N ASN A 59 5.52 -15.10 -4.19
CA ASN A 59 5.64 -15.52 -2.80
C ASN A 59 7.06 -15.92 -2.40
N GLY A 60 7.79 -16.63 -3.26
CA GLY A 60 9.17 -17.06 -2.98
C GLY A 60 10.12 -15.87 -2.79
N SER A 61 10.06 -14.89 -3.69
CA SER A 61 10.91 -13.69 -3.61
C SER A 61 10.62 -12.87 -2.36
N PHE A 62 9.33 -12.69 -2.01
CA PHE A 62 8.96 -11.96 -0.80
C PHE A 62 9.17 -12.76 0.49
N ALA A 63 9.17 -14.08 0.42
CA ALA A 63 9.60 -14.93 1.54
C ALA A 63 11.09 -14.71 1.86
N PHE A 64 11.96 -14.70 0.84
CA PHE A 64 13.38 -14.39 1.02
C PHE A 64 13.59 -12.99 1.59
N LEU A 65 12.87 -12.00 1.09
CA LEU A 65 12.94 -10.64 1.60
C LEU A 65 12.49 -10.56 3.06
N THR A 66 11.40 -11.25 3.41
CA THR A 66 10.86 -11.30 4.77
C THR A 66 11.84 -11.99 5.73
N ASP A 67 12.39 -13.16 5.35
CA ASP A 67 13.37 -13.87 6.14
C ASP A 67 14.63 -13.04 6.38
N HIS A 68 15.14 -12.38 5.32
CA HIS A 68 16.28 -11.48 5.44
C HIS A 68 15.99 -10.31 6.39
N TYR A 69 14.83 -9.65 6.24
CA TYR A 69 14.42 -8.55 7.10
C TYR A 69 14.31 -8.99 8.57
N MET A 70 13.74 -10.16 8.83
CA MET A 70 13.63 -10.73 10.17
C MET A 70 15.01 -10.99 10.80
N ARG A 71 15.95 -11.53 10.03
CA ARG A 71 17.32 -11.83 10.52
C ARG A 71 18.13 -10.56 10.74
N GLU A 72 18.05 -9.60 9.85
CA GLU A 72 18.84 -8.38 9.89
C GLU A 72 18.38 -7.44 11.03
N PHE A 73 17.06 -7.29 11.18
CA PHE A 73 16.49 -6.31 12.10
C PHE A 73 15.77 -6.90 13.30
N GLY A 74 15.72 -8.21 13.44
CA GLY A 74 15.10 -8.89 14.57
C GLY A 74 13.57 -8.78 14.63
N ALA A 75 12.93 -8.47 13.50
CA ALA A 75 11.48 -8.49 13.40
C ALA A 75 10.95 -9.92 13.58
N ARG A 76 9.78 -10.05 14.20
CA ARG A 76 9.15 -11.33 14.50
C ARG A 76 7.82 -11.45 13.78
N ARG A 77 7.30 -12.64 13.67
CA ARG A 77 5.98 -12.87 13.05
C ARG A 77 4.85 -12.11 13.74
N GLU A 78 4.93 -11.96 15.05
CA GLU A 78 3.96 -11.18 15.84
C GLU A 78 3.93 -9.70 15.44
N ASP A 79 5.03 -9.16 14.94
CA ASP A 79 5.10 -7.76 14.49
C ASP A 79 4.33 -7.59 13.18
N PHE A 80 4.50 -8.51 12.24
CA PHE A 80 3.70 -8.56 11.02
C PHE A 80 2.24 -8.85 11.31
N ALA A 81 1.95 -9.74 12.30
CA ALA A 81 0.59 -10.01 12.75
C ALA A 81 -0.12 -8.75 13.20
N LYS A 82 0.55 -7.88 13.99
CA LYS A 82 -0.06 -6.65 14.48
C LYS A 82 -0.51 -5.73 13.34
N LEU A 83 0.31 -5.58 12.29
CA LEU A 83 -0.08 -4.84 11.09
C LEU A 83 -1.29 -5.48 10.39
N CYS A 84 -1.24 -6.79 10.12
CA CYS A 84 -2.31 -7.50 9.42
C CYS A 84 -3.63 -7.49 10.20
N ILE A 85 -3.58 -7.58 11.53
CA ILE A 85 -4.76 -7.52 12.40
C ILE A 85 -5.36 -6.11 12.37
N ALA A 86 -4.56 -5.06 12.50
CA ALA A 86 -5.05 -3.68 12.42
C ALA A 86 -5.70 -3.39 11.05
N GLN A 87 -5.08 -3.80 9.94
CA GLN A 87 -5.70 -3.69 8.61
C GLN A 87 -7.00 -4.49 8.52
N ARG A 88 -7.07 -5.68 9.12
CA ARG A 88 -8.30 -6.47 9.16
C ARG A 88 -9.39 -5.76 9.95
N ASP A 89 -9.09 -5.15 11.07
CA ASP A 89 -10.05 -4.41 11.88
C ASP A 89 -10.58 -3.18 11.12
N ASN A 90 -9.71 -2.44 10.43
CA ASN A 90 -10.10 -1.35 9.54
C ASN A 90 -11.04 -1.84 8.41
N ALA A 91 -10.77 -3.02 7.84
CA ALA A 91 -11.57 -3.61 6.76
C ALA A 91 -12.98 -4.03 7.18
N LEU A 92 -13.23 -4.32 8.46
CA LEU A 92 -14.55 -4.77 8.92
C LEU A 92 -15.63 -3.71 8.69
N ALA A 93 -15.27 -2.43 8.72
CA ALA A 93 -16.15 -1.32 8.43
C ALA A 93 -16.27 -1.02 6.92
N PHE A 94 -15.34 -1.51 6.08
CA PHE A 94 -15.33 -1.22 4.65
C PHE A 94 -16.22 -2.18 3.86
N PRO A 95 -17.27 -1.71 3.17
CA PRO A 95 -18.30 -2.58 2.57
C PRO A 95 -17.74 -3.49 1.46
N HIS A 96 -16.70 -3.07 0.76
CA HIS A 96 -16.11 -3.80 -0.38
C HIS A 96 -14.97 -4.73 0.02
N ALA A 97 -14.56 -4.78 1.29
CA ALA A 97 -13.53 -5.71 1.73
C ALA A 97 -13.98 -7.17 1.53
N LEU A 98 -13.10 -8.03 1.04
CA LEU A 98 -13.37 -9.45 0.89
C LEU A 98 -13.29 -10.17 2.24
N MET A 99 -12.40 -9.74 3.12
CA MET A 99 -12.20 -10.33 4.43
C MET A 99 -13.17 -9.71 5.45
N LYS A 100 -14.23 -10.43 5.80
CA LYS A 100 -15.35 -9.97 6.65
C LYS A 100 -15.31 -10.48 8.08
N ARG A 101 -14.24 -11.17 8.48
CA ARG A 101 -14.11 -11.73 9.83
C ARG A 101 -12.89 -11.15 10.53
N PRO A 102 -12.98 -10.85 11.83
CA PRO A 102 -11.81 -10.46 12.62
C PRO A 102 -10.67 -11.46 12.49
N LEU A 103 -9.45 -10.98 12.59
CA LEU A 103 -8.23 -11.78 12.61
C LEU A 103 -7.63 -11.69 14.02
N THR A 104 -7.49 -12.82 14.69
CA THR A 104 -6.82 -12.89 16.00
C THR A 104 -5.35 -13.24 15.82
N LEU A 105 -4.52 -12.94 16.82
CA LEU A 105 -3.11 -13.30 16.82
C LEU A 105 -2.94 -14.82 16.68
N ASP A 106 -3.70 -15.61 17.44
CA ASP A 106 -3.64 -17.08 17.36
C ASP A 106 -3.97 -17.58 15.94
N ALA A 107 -5.05 -17.04 15.33
CA ALA A 107 -5.43 -17.43 13.98
C ALA A 107 -4.36 -17.04 12.95
N TYR A 108 -3.67 -15.90 13.14
CA TYR A 108 -2.57 -15.49 12.28
C TYR A 108 -1.36 -16.42 12.45
N MET A 109 -0.98 -16.73 13.69
CA MET A 109 0.19 -17.58 13.99
C MET A 109 -0.01 -19.03 13.55
N ASP A 110 -1.24 -19.55 13.65
CA ASP A 110 -1.61 -20.91 13.23
C ASP A 110 -1.92 -21.01 11.71
N ALA A 111 -1.80 -19.89 10.98
CA ALA A 111 -2.14 -19.87 9.56
C ALA A 111 -1.26 -20.80 8.73
N ARG A 112 -1.86 -21.41 7.72
CA ARG A 112 -1.19 -22.33 6.78
C ARG A 112 0.02 -21.65 6.10
N PRO A 113 1.20 -22.29 6.12
CA PRO A 113 2.37 -21.80 5.38
C PRO A 113 2.10 -21.72 3.87
N ILE A 114 2.62 -20.68 3.24
CA ILE A 114 2.60 -20.50 1.77
C ILE A 114 4.03 -20.63 1.21
N ALA A 115 4.95 -19.85 1.75
CA ALA A 115 6.39 -19.92 1.47
C ALA A 115 7.10 -19.37 2.73
N ASP A 116 7.69 -20.24 3.53
CA ASP A 116 8.28 -19.85 4.82
C ASP A 116 9.22 -18.66 4.69
N PRO A 117 9.09 -17.59 5.53
CA PRO A 117 8.21 -17.45 6.70
C PRO A 117 6.78 -16.95 6.41
N LEU A 118 6.38 -16.74 5.15
CA LEU A 118 5.06 -16.25 4.79
C LEU A 118 3.98 -17.32 4.99
N CYS A 119 2.88 -16.92 5.61
CA CYS A 119 1.67 -17.71 5.77
C CYS A 119 0.48 -17.07 5.04
N LEU A 120 -0.69 -17.69 5.15
CA LEU A 120 -1.88 -17.33 4.40
C LEU A 120 -2.27 -15.85 4.54
N PHE A 121 -2.19 -15.28 5.73
CA PHE A 121 -2.60 -13.90 5.98
C PHE A 121 -1.54 -12.85 5.65
N ASP A 122 -0.34 -13.28 5.27
CA ASP A 122 0.72 -12.42 4.75
C ASP A 122 0.60 -12.18 3.23
N CYS A 123 -0.34 -12.86 2.57
CA CYS A 123 -0.52 -12.85 1.12
C CYS A 123 -1.87 -12.25 0.74
N VAL A 124 -1.89 -11.40 -0.28
CA VAL A 124 -3.11 -10.81 -0.82
C VAL A 124 -4.00 -11.85 -1.50
N MET A 125 -5.31 -11.57 -1.51
CA MET A 125 -6.30 -12.34 -2.25
C MET A 125 -6.54 -11.69 -3.62
N PRO A 126 -6.12 -12.29 -4.75
CA PRO A 126 -6.47 -11.80 -6.07
C PRO A 126 -7.98 -11.80 -6.29
N CYS A 127 -8.50 -10.69 -6.79
CA CYS A 127 -9.93 -10.50 -7.05
C CYS A 127 -10.17 -9.70 -8.32
N ALA A 128 -11.43 -9.57 -8.72
CA ALA A 128 -11.87 -8.59 -9.70
C ALA A 128 -12.23 -7.28 -8.98
N GLY A 129 -11.92 -6.15 -9.60
CA GLY A 129 -12.23 -4.84 -9.06
C GLY A 129 -11.67 -3.71 -9.89
N ALA A 130 -12.05 -2.49 -9.55
CA ALA A 130 -11.54 -1.29 -10.19
C ALA A 130 -11.51 -0.12 -9.21
N GLU A 131 -10.53 0.76 -9.42
CA GLU A 131 -10.39 2.03 -8.73
C GLU A 131 -10.36 3.15 -9.75
N ALA A 132 -11.00 4.29 -9.41
CA ALA A 132 -11.04 5.46 -10.29
C ALA A 132 -11.01 6.75 -9.48
N TYR A 133 -10.35 7.76 -10.04
CA TYR A 133 -10.33 9.12 -9.51
C TYR A 133 -10.21 10.14 -10.64
N LEU A 134 -10.59 11.39 -10.37
CA LEU A 134 -10.46 12.52 -11.28
C LEU A 134 -9.33 13.43 -10.83
N VAL A 135 -8.61 13.99 -11.79
CA VAL A 135 -7.58 15.02 -11.58
C VAL A 135 -7.95 16.26 -12.38
N MET A 136 -7.99 17.42 -11.73
CA MET A 136 -8.31 18.70 -12.33
C MET A 136 -7.68 19.86 -11.55
N ALA A 137 -7.69 21.05 -12.12
CA ALA A 137 -7.30 22.26 -11.39
C ALA A 137 -8.27 22.55 -10.24
N GLU A 138 -7.78 23.14 -9.14
CA GLU A 138 -8.59 23.47 -7.95
C GLU A 138 -9.79 24.37 -8.30
N ASP A 139 -9.57 25.39 -9.16
CA ASP A 139 -10.66 26.28 -9.58
C ASP A 139 -11.75 25.55 -10.36
N ARG A 140 -11.37 24.49 -11.10
CA ARG A 140 -12.33 23.65 -11.80
C ARG A 140 -13.15 22.82 -10.82
N ALA A 141 -12.53 22.22 -9.81
CA ALA A 141 -13.25 21.49 -8.76
C ALA A 141 -14.24 22.41 -8.03
N LYS A 142 -13.82 23.62 -7.66
CA LYS A 142 -14.68 24.64 -7.05
C LYS A 142 -15.86 25.03 -7.96
N SER A 143 -15.61 25.24 -9.25
CA SER A 143 -16.66 25.59 -10.22
C SER A 143 -17.72 24.50 -10.39
N LEU A 144 -17.35 23.25 -10.15
CA LEU A 144 -18.22 22.07 -10.19
C LEU A 144 -18.84 21.74 -8.81
N ASN A 145 -18.51 22.51 -7.77
CA ASN A 145 -18.93 22.28 -6.40
C ASN A 145 -18.60 20.85 -5.91
N LEU A 146 -17.37 20.40 -6.19
CA LEU A 146 -16.88 19.10 -5.76
C LEU A 146 -16.01 19.24 -4.51
N ASP A 147 -16.13 18.27 -3.59
CA ASP A 147 -15.13 18.08 -2.55
C ASP A 147 -13.86 17.51 -3.18
N TYR A 148 -12.69 17.96 -2.71
CA TYR A 148 -11.42 17.58 -3.31
C TYR A 148 -10.29 17.53 -2.29
N ALA A 149 -9.32 16.66 -2.55
CA ALA A 149 -8.03 16.66 -1.89
C ALA A 149 -6.98 17.34 -2.79
N ARG A 150 -6.07 18.11 -2.20
CA ARG A 150 -4.96 18.73 -2.93
C ARG A 150 -3.77 17.79 -2.99
N ILE A 151 -3.11 17.75 -4.14
CA ILE A 151 -1.80 17.11 -4.29
C ILE A 151 -0.75 18.10 -3.79
N LEU A 152 -0.13 17.84 -2.65
CA LEU A 152 0.93 18.68 -2.08
C LEU A 152 2.28 18.35 -2.70
N SER A 153 2.60 17.06 -2.81
CA SER A 153 3.84 16.56 -3.39
C SER A 153 3.67 15.18 -4.01
N THR A 154 4.60 14.79 -4.88
CA THR A 154 4.67 13.45 -5.45
C THR A 154 6.12 13.03 -5.68
N ILE A 155 6.44 11.78 -5.37
CA ILE A 155 7.72 11.14 -5.73
C ILE A 155 7.48 10.12 -6.86
N GLU A 156 8.44 10.01 -7.76
CA GLU A 156 8.53 8.91 -8.71
C GLU A 156 10.01 8.55 -8.88
N ARG A 157 10.39 7.35 -8.43
CA ARG A 157 11.75 6.84 -8.53
C ARG A 157 11.73 5.41 -9.08
N HIS A 158 12.55 5.15 -10.09
CA HIS A 158 12.74 3.83 -10.69
C HIS A 158 14.18 3.37 -10.51
N ASN A 159 14.37 2.06 -10.39
CA ASN A 159 15.67 1.41 -10.27
C ASN A 159 16.56 2.02 -9.17
N ALA A 160 15.95 2.30 -8.01
CA ALA A 160 16.69 2.75 -6.85
C ALA A 160 17.59 1.62 -6.33
N TYR A 161 18.78 1.98 -5.88
CA TYR A 161 19.75 1.06 -5.25
C TYR A 161 20.02 -0.23 -6.06
N PRO A 162 20.45 -0.12 -7.32
CA PRO A 162 20.61 -1.29 -8.20
C PRO A 162 21.72 -2.25 -7.74
N ASP A 163 22.63 -1.78 -6.89
CA ASP A 163 23.73 -2.57 -6.34
C ASP A 163 23.40 -3.28 -5.03
N ASP A 164 22.22 -3.06 -4.46
CA ASP A 164 21.80 -3.77 -3.25
C ASP A 164 21.51 -5.23 -3.59
N PRO A 165 22.20 -6.20 -2.97
CA PRO A 165 22.00 -7.62 -3.25
C PRO A 165 20.62 -8.11 -2.82
N ILE A 166 20.05 -7.49 -1.78
CA ILE A 166 18.67 -7.69 -1.32
C ILE A 166 18.07 -6.32 -1.08
N GLN A 167 16.98 -6.02 -1.76
CA GLN A 167 16.33 -4.71 -1.67
C GLN A 167 15.46 -4.60 -0.42
N ILE A 168 16.04 -4.10 0.67
CA ILE A 168 15.34 -3.76 1.93
C ILE A 168 14.94 -2.28 2.02
N ARG A 169 15.17 -1.52 0.97
CA ARG A 169 14.85 -0.09 0.85
C ARG A 169 14.35 0.22 -0.56
N GLY A 170 13.37 1.09 -0.65
CA GLY A 170 12.79 1.54 -1.91
C GLY A 170 13.29 2.93 -2.32
N GLY A 171 12.81 3.40 -3.48
CA GLY A 171 13.14 4.73 -3.99
C GLY A 171 12.65 5.88 -3.11
N TRP A 172 11.71 5.63 -2.22
CA TRP A 172 11.24 6.61 -1.23
C TRP A 172 12.39 7.16 -0.38
N ALA A 173 13.26 6.30 0.12
CA ALA A 173 14.41 6.68 0.94
C ALA A 173 15.38 7.66 0.27
N MET A 174 15.37 7.76 -1.07
CA MET A 174 16.25 8.69 -1.79
C MET A 174 15.69 10.12 -1.87
N ASP A 175 14.39 10.27 -1.89
CA ASP A 175 13.73 11.52 -2.24
C ASP A 175 12.80 12.03 -1.12
N VAL A 176 12.71 11.33 0.02
CA VAL A 176 11.73 11.61 1.08
C VAL A 176 11.86 13.03 1.66
N ASP A 177 13.09 13.52 1.89
CA ASP A 177 13.30 14.87 2.43
C ASP A 177 12.76 15.92 1.45
N GLY A 178 13.13 15.85 0.18
CA GLY A 178 12.64 16.75 -0.85
C GLY A 178 11.13 16.63 -1.10
N PHE A 179 10.55 15.46 -0.82
CA PHE A 179 9.11 15.25 -0.90
C PHE A 179 8.35 16.03 0.18
N TYR A 180 8.81 15.99 1.42
CA TYR A 180 8.23 16.74 2.53
C TYR A 180 8.51 18.24 2.41
N ASP A 181 9.72 18.63 2.02
CA ASP A 181 10.08 20.03 1.75
C ASP A 181 9.15 20.66 0.70
N LEU A 182 8.88 19.95 -0.40
CA LEU A 182 7.99 20.43 -1.45
C LEU A 182 6.54 20.53 -0.97
N ALA A 183 6.11 19.63 -0.12
CA ALA A 183 4.78 19.65 0.48
C ALA A 183 4.62 20.74 1.55
N GLY A 184 5.72 21.20 2.16
CA GLY A 184 5.74 22.16 3.25
C GLY A 184 5.24 21.59 4.58
N ILE A 185 5.34 20.28 4.77
CA ILE A 185 4.96 19.53 5.98
C ILE A 185 6.03 18.49 6.29
N GLY A 186 6.00 17.90 7.50
CA GLY A 186 6.85 16.78 7.89
C GLY A 186 6.07 15.47 8.05
N PRO A 187 6.77 14.34 8.30
CA PRO A 187 6.11 13.07 8.59
C PRO A 187 5.20 13.15 9.83
N GLU A 188 5.50 14.02 10.79
CA GLU A 188 4.70 14.28 11.99
C GLU A 188 3.34 14.95 11.71
N ASP A 189 3.16 15.54 10.52
CA ASP A 189 1.91 16.17 10.10
C ASP A 189 0.97 15.20 9.37
N ILE A 190 1.39 13.95 9.14
CA ILE A 190 0.60 12.94 8.43
C ILE A 190 -0.40 12.30 9.40
N ASP A 191 -1.69 12.46 9.12
CA ASP A 191 -2.78 11.95 9.95
C ASP A 191 -3.07 10.45 9.71
N PHE A 192 -2.75 9.94 8.52
CA PHE A 192 -2.88 8.51 8.17
C PHE A 192 -2.02 8.13 6.97
N LEU A 193 -1.64 6.85 6.90
CA LEU A 193 -0.77 6.30 5.86
C LEU A 193 -1.47 5.19 5.07
N GLN A 194 -1.42 5.27 3.75
CA GLN A 194 -1.83 4.19 2.84
C GLN A 194 -0.58 3.60 2.18
N VAL A 195 -0.14 2.46 2.67
CA VAL A 195 1.02 1.74 2.10
C VAL A 195 0.57 0.67 1.13
N TYR A 196 1.38 0.42 0.12
CA TYR A 196 1.20 -0.72 -0.77
C TYR A 196 1.54 -2.01 0.00
N ASP A 197 0.57 -2.89 0.17
CA ASP A 197 0.61 -4.01 1.11
C ASP A 197 0.41 -5.38 0.45
N ASP A 198 1.16 -5.68 -0.60
CA ASP A 198 1.18 -7.05 -1.15
C ASP A 198 1.65 -8.08 -0.12
N TYR A 199 2.63 -7.65 0.72
CA TYR A 199 3.19 -8.42 1.83
C TYR A 199 3.51 -7.48 3.00
N PRO A 200 3.38 -7.94 4.27
CA PRO A 200 3.61 -7.09 5.44
C PRO A 200 5.02 -6.47 5.49
N VAL A 201 6.05 -7.17 5.02
CA VAL A 201 7.42 -6.67 4.99
C VAL A 201 7.56 -5.41 4.13
N ILE A 202 6.79 -5.29 3.04
CA ILE A 202 6.79 -4.09 2.18
C ILE A 202 6.24 -2.90 2.94
N CYS A 203 5.22 -3.11 3.79
CA CYS A 203 4.67 -2.05 4.63
C CYS A 203 5.74 -1.54 5.62
N PHE A 204 6.48 -2.44 6.25
CA PHE A 204 7.58 -2.07 7.14
C PHE A 204 8.64 -1.23 6.43
N MET A 205 9.07 -1.67 5.25
CA MET A 205 10.03 -0.90 4.43
C MET A 205 9.51 0.49 4.09
N GLN A 206 8.22 0.63 3.76
CA GLN A 206 7.62 1.93 3.44
C GLN A 206 7.51 2.85 4.66
N ILE A 207 7.13 2.33 5.83
CA ILE A 207 7.11 3.10 7.08
C ILE A 207 8.49 3.71 7.37
N GLU A 208 9.55 2.93 7.17
CA GLU A 208 10.93 3.36 7.36
C GLU A 208 11.39 4.35 6.29
N ASP A 209 11.21 3.99 5.03
CA ASP A 209 11.71 4.76 3.88
C ASP A 209 10.95 6.08 3.68
N LEU A 210 9.73 6.19 4.21
CA LEU A 210 8.93 7.41 4.24
C LEU A 210 9.20 8.28 5.48
N GLY A 211 10.15 7.88 6.35
CA GLY A 211 10.67 8.71 7.42
C GLY A 211 9.91 8.64 8.74
N PHE A 212 8.97 7.71 8.92
CA PHE A 212 8.23 7.56 10.18
C PHE A 212 9.07 6.91 11.29
N CYS A 213 10.05 6.09 10.94
CA CYS A 213 11.09 5.57 11.81
C CYS A 213 12.35 5.27 11.00
N LYS A 214 13.47 4.92 11.68
CA LYS A 214 14.69 4.57 10.98
C LYS A 214 14.62 3.17 10.40
N LYS A 215 15.52 2.91 9.44
CA LYS A 215 15.66 1.59 8.83
C LYS A 215 15.92 0.52 9.90
N GLY A 216 15.08 -0.53 9.89
CA GLY A 216 15.10 -1.63 10.85
C GLY A 216 14.24 -1.41 12.10
N GLU A 217 13.61 -0.23 12.26
CA GLU A 217 12.81 0.10 13.44
C GLU A 217 11.29 -0.08 13.23
N ALA A 218 10.82 -0.49 12.04
CA ALA A 218 9.38 -0.62 11.80
C ALA A 218 8.70 -1.66 12.70
N ALA A 219 9.41 -2.72 13.12
CA ALA A 219 8.88 -3.68 14.08
C ALA A 219 8.58 -3.03 15.45
N GLU A 220 9.45 -2.15 15.93
CA GLU A 220 9.21 -1.39 17.17
C GLU A 220 8.13 -0.34 16.97
N PHE A 221 8.13 0.34 15.82
CA PHE A 221 7.09 1.31 15.46
C PHE A 221 5.70 0.68 15.55
N VAL A 222 5.48 -0.47 14.91
CA VAL A 222 4.17 -1.14 14.98
C VAL A 222 3.83 -1.69 16.36
N ARG A 223 4.80 -2.01 17.22
CA ARG A 223 4.56 -2.41 18.60
C ARG A 223 4.04 -1.26 19.46
N THR A 224 4.52 -0.05 19.21
CA THR A 224 4.26 1.14 20.05
C THR A 224 3.08 1.97 19.56
N HIS A 225 2.64 1.82 18.30
CA HIS A 225 1.52 2.55 17.74
C HIS A 225 0.27 1.67 17.58
N ASP A 226 -0.91 2.26 17.71
CA ASP A 226 -2.18 1.66 17.30
C ASP A 226 -2.49 2.08 15.86
N LEU A 227 -2.48 1.10 14.95
CA LEU A 227 -2.62 1.31 13.50
C LEU A 227 -4.08 1.30 13.02
N THR A 228 -5.03 1.22 13.95
CA THR A 228 -6.46 1.19 13.61
C THR A 228 -7.05 2.59 13.45
N VAL A 229 -8.13 2.70 12.68
CA VAL A 229 -8.89 3.96 12.56
C VAL A 229 -9.70 4.23 13.81
N ALA A 230 -10.16 3.19 14.51
CA ALA A 230 -11.16 3.29 15.60
C ALA A 230 -10.64 3.93 16.89
N GLY A 231 -9.35 4.20 16.99
CA GLY A 231 -8.78 4.80 18.21
C GLY A 231 -7.26 4.86 18.15
N GLY A 232 -6.71 4.54 16.98
CA GLY A 232 -5.29 4.52 16.76
C GLY A 232 -4.68 5.92 16.71
N ASP A 233 -3.40 5.98 17.05
CA ASP A 233 -2.58 7.17 16.95
C ASP A 233 -1.84 7.27 15.61
N PHE A 234 -1.81 6.16 14.84
CA PHE A 234 -1.21 6.14 13.50
C PHE A 234 -1.97 5.20 12.55
N PRO A 235 -3.14 5.57 12.04
CA PRO A 235 -3.94 4.73 11.15
C PRO A 235 -3.21 4.36 9.85
N ILE A 236 -3.14 3.05 9.55
CA ILE A 236 -2.54 2.53 8.31
C ILE A 236 -3.59 1.74 7.54
N ASN A 237 -3.64 1.96 6.21
CA ASN A 237 -4.55 1.26 5.31
C ASN A 237 -5.98 1.24 5.83
N THR A 238 -6.58 2.41 5.88
CA THR A 238 -7.84 2.71 6.59
C THR A 238 -9.05 1.93 6.08
N SER A 239 -9.03 1.44 4.83
CA SER A 239 -10.02 0.50 4.28
C SER A 239 -9.66 -0.98 4.53
N GLY A 240 -8.46 -1.24 5.05
CA GLY A 240 -7.93 -2.58 5.29
C GLY A 240 -6.84 -3.03 4.31
N GLY A 241 -6.47 -2.19 3.35
CA GLY A 241 -5.45 -2.49 2.36
C GLY A 241 -5.77 -3.69 1.47
N GLN A 242 -4.84 -4.07 0.61
CA GLN A 242 -4.99 -5.21 -0.30
C GLN A 242 -5.08 -6.55 0.46
N LEU A 243 -4.41 -6.66 1.63
CA LEU A 243 -4.44 -7.86 2.47
C LEU A 243 -5.85 -8.19 3.00
N SER A 244 -6.76 -7.20 3.06
CA SER A 244 -8.12 -7.42 3.56
C SER A 244 -9.20 -7.04 2.56
N VAL A 245 -9.00 -6.02 1.72
CA VAL A 245 -9.94 -5.66 0.64
C VAL A 245 -9.84 -6.65 -0.51
N GLY A 246 -8.64 -7.10 -0.85
CA GLY A 246 -8.31 -7.89 -2.02
C GLY A 246 -7.48 -7.12 -3.03
N GLN A 247 -6.77 -7.84 -3.88
CA GLN A 247 -5.93 -7.27 -4.93
C GLN A 247 -6.56 -7.47 -6.31
N ALA A 248 -7.05 -6.41 -6.90
CA ALA A 248 -7.61 -6.41 -8.24
C ALA A 248 -6.54 -6.05 -9.29
N GLY A 249 -5.47 -6.82 -9.37
CA GLY A 249 -4.40 -6.65 -10.36
C GLY A 249 -3.87 -5.21 -10.42
N ALA A 250 -4.02 -4.56 -11.58
CA ALA A 250 -3.57 -3.19 -11.79
C ALA A 250 -4.26 -2.15 -10.86
N ALA A 251 -5.49 -2.41 -10.41
CA ALA A 251 -6.22 -1.52 -9.50
C ALA A 251 -5.63 -1.53 -8.08
N GLY A 252 -4.93 -2.60 -7.66
CA GLY A 252 -4.30 -2.69 -6.35
C GLY A 252 -3.39 -1.51 -6.04
N GLY A 253 -2.62 -1.04 -7.03
CA GLY A 253 -1.77 0.15 -6.89
C GLY A 253 -2.51 1.49 -6.81
N SER A 254 -3.83 1.51 -6.96
CA SER A 254 -4.66 2.72 -6.82
C SER A 254 -5.54 2.70 -5.57
N LEU A 255 -5.67 1.55 -4.91
CA LEU A 255 -6.57 1.36 -3.76
C LEU A 255 -6.26 2.38 -2.64
N GLY A 256 -5.00 2.46 -2.21
CA GLY A 256 -4.59 3.39 -1.14
C GLY A 256 -4.78 4.86 -1.55
N LEU A 257 -4.50 5.21 -2.82
CA LEU A 257 -4.71 6.57 -3.31
C LEU A 257 -6.18 6.97 -3.31
N VAL A 258 -7.06 6.11 -3.81
CA VAL A 258 -8.51 6.37 -3.81
C VAL A 258 -9.03 6.45 -2.38
N GLU A 259 -8.55 5.59 -1.49
CA GLU A 259 -8.91 5.64 -0.08
C GLU A 259 -8.40 6.93 0.59
N THR A 260 -7.20 7.42 0.24
CA THR A 260 -6.71 8.72 0.73
C THR A 260 -7.66 9.85 0.32
N ILE A 261 -8.12 9.87 -0.92
CA ILE A 261 -9.09 10.87 -1.39
C ILE A 261 -10.39 10.76 -0.59
N ARG A 262 -10.89 9.55 -0.36
CA ARG A 262 -12.12 9.31 0.43
C ARG A 262 -12.00 9.81 1.87
N GLN A 263 -10.84 9.59 2.51
CA GLN A 263 -10.60 10.05 3.89
C GLN A 263 -10.51 11.57 4.02
N LEU A 264 -10.07 12.25 2.97
CA LEU A 264 -9.91 13.72 2.93
C LEU A 264 -11.13 14.46 2.35
N THR A 265 -12.18 13.73 1.97
CA THR A 265 -13.43 14.26 1.43
C THR A 265 -14.62 13.58 2.10
N ASP A 266 -15.85 14.01 1.81
CA ASP A 266 -17.07 13.37 2.35
C ASP A 266 -17.45 12.05 1.64
N ALA A 267 -16.51 11.45 0.87
CA ALA A 267 -16.76 10.23 0.09
C ALA A 267 -16.40 8.93 0.85
N ASN A 268 -16.41 8.95 2.17
CA ASN A 268 -16.06 7.80 3.01
C ASN A 268 -17.06 6.64 2.85
N LEU A 269 -16.51 5.42 2.78
CA LEU A 269 -17.27 4.17 2.69
C LEU A 269 -17.14 3.28 3.93
N GLY A 270 -16.17 3.55 4.80
CA GLY A 270 -15.84 2.74 5.96
C GLY A 270 -15.57 3.58 7.20
N ALA A 271 -14.57 3.16 7.98
CA ALA A 271 -14.11 3.92 9.13
C ALA A 271 -13.43 5.24 8.69
N VAL A 272 -13.61 6.30 9.46
CA VAL A 272 -13.16 7.66 9.14
C VAL A 272 -12.13 8.12 10.16
N VAL A 273 -10.98 8.59 9.66
CA VAL A 273 -9.96 9.28 10.47
C VAL A 273 -10.47 10.68 10.77
N GLN A 274 -10.93 10.89 11.99
CA GLN A 274 -11.59 12.13 12.37
C GLN A 274 -10.64 13.33 12.32
N GLY A 275 -11.05 14.37 11.58
CA GLY A 275 -10.28 15.60 11.46
C GLY A 275 -9.02 15.51 10.62
N ALA A 276 -8.84 14.45 9.86
CA ALA A 276 -7.69 14.27 8.96
C ALA A 276 -7.56 15.43 7.96
N ARG A 277 -6.34 15.91 7.79
CA ARG A 277 -5.97 16.99 6.86
C ARG A 277 -4.91 16.56 5.88
N HIS A 278 -4.02 15.66 6.29
CA HIS A 278 -2.92 15.17 5.48
C HIS A 278 -2.90 13.65 5.47
N GLY A 279 -3.00 13.08 4.27
CA GLY A 279 -2.83 11.66 4.04
C GLY A 279 -1.68 11.40 3.09
N LEU A 280 -0.92 10.34 3.32
CA LEU A 280 0.13 9.89 2.43
C LEU A 280 -0.25 8.55 1.81
N ALA A 281 -0.13 8.44 0.47
CA ALA A 281 -0.32 7.18 -0.26
C ALA A 281 0.94 6.81 -1.04
N SER A 282 1.37 5.55 -0.96
CA SER A 282 2.53 5.04 -1.67
C SER A 282 2.20 3.88 -2.62
#